data_b52fe16d9abd74debcba81786801a8f0
#
_entry.id   b52fe16d9abd74debcba81786801a8f0
#
_cell.length_a   1.000
_cell.length_b   1.000
_cell.length_c   1.000
_cell.angle_alpha   90.00
_cell.angle_beta   90.00
_cell.angle_gamma   90.00
#
_symmetry.space_group_name_H-M   'P 1'
#
loop_
_entity.id
_entity.type
_entity.pdbx_description
1 polymer ?
#
loop_
_entity_poly.entity_id
_entity_poly.type
_entity_poly.pdbx_seq_one_letter_code
_entity_poly.pdbx_strand_id
1 'polypeptide(L)'
;MLKSIIQRLELAEERFNFLEKEISQSEIINNQKIYTSYTKEYSDLKPLIEKHQEYKVILREIDDTKILIDDSDGEIRDLAKEELLKLNNLVVNLEKDLKKLLIPKNSDDEKDIFLEIRAGTGGDEAGLFVGDLFRMFSRLSERSKWKVEMISSREAEKGGYKEIVAKISGKQVFRYLQFESGVHRAVSYTHLRAHETRYH
;
A
#
# COMPACT_ATOMS: atom_id res chain seq x y z
N MET A 1 10.39 -17.72 -9.26
CA MET A 1 10.25 -16.26 -9.54
C MET A 1 10.47 -15.96 -11.01
N LEU A 2 9.80 -14.92 -11.60
CA LEU A 2 9.97 -14.52 -13.01
C LEU A 2 11.35 -13.88 -13.24
N LYS A 3 12.00 -14.16 -14.39
CA LYS A 3 13.33 -13.57 -14.72
C LYS A 3 13.38 -12.04 -14.60
N SER A 4 12.31 -11.36 -14.98
CA SER A 4 12.22 -9.88 -14.88
C SER A 4 12.22 -9.37 -13.43
N ILE A 5 11.72 -10.15 -12.48
CA ILE A 5 11.72 -9.79 -11.06
C ILE A 5 13.13 -9.98 -10.48
N ILE A 6 13.80 -11.06 -10.83
CA ILE A 6 15.18 -11.33 -10.39
C ILE A 6 16.09 -10.20 -10.87
N GLN A 7 16.01 -9.81 -12.14
CA GLN A 7 16.80 -8.73 -12.70
C GLN A 7 16.57 -7.39 -11.98
N ARG A 8 15.31 -7.09 -11.60
CA ARG A 8 15.00 -5.88 -10.82
C ARG A 8 15.58 -5.94 -9.40
N LEU A 9 15.61 -7.11 -8.78
CA LEU A 9 16.20 -7.30 -7.45
C LEU A 9 17.72 -7.12 -7.50
N GLU A 10 18.37 -7.64 -8.53
CA GLU A 10 19.82 -7.47 -8.75
C GLU A 10 20.19 -6.00 -8.96
N LEU A 11 19.45 -5.28 -9.81
CA LEU A 11 19.64 -3.84 -10.02
C LEU A 11 19.42 -3.02 -8.72
N ALA A 12 18.42 -3.41 -7.93
CA ALA A 12 18.15 -2.75 -6.65
C ALA A 12 19.29 -3.00 -5.64
N GLU A 13 19.88 -4.21 -5.63
CA GLU A 13 21.01 -4.57 -4.77
C GLU A 13 22.28 -3.81 -5.20
N GLU A 14 22.57 -3.71 -6.49
CA GLU A 14 23.66 -2.90 -7.02
C GLU A 14 23.50 -1.42 -6.63
N ARG A 15 22.28 -0.89 -6.78
CA ARG A 15 21.99 0.50 -6.41
C ARG A 15 22.12 0.75 -4.91
N PHE A 16 21.66 -0.19 -4.08
CA PHE A 16 21.80 -0.12 -2.63
C PHE A 16 23.27 -0.09 -2.20
N ASN A 17 24.09 -0.98 -2.74
CA ASN A 17 25.53 -1.05 -2.46
C ASN A 17 26.26 0.21 -2.93
N PHE A 18 25.84 0.80 -4.06
CA PHE A 18 26.36 2.08 -4.53
C PHE A 18 26.02 3.20 -3.52
N LEU A 19 24.76 3.32 -3.11
CA LEU A 19 24.33 4.34 -2.17
C LEU A 19 25.04 4.22 -0.81
N GLU A 20 25.24 3.00 -0.32
CA GLU A 20 25.96 2.75 0.93
C GLU A 20 27.39 3.29 0.90
N LYS A 21 28.08 3.12 -0.23
CA LYS A 21 29.43 3.66 -0.43
C LYS A 21 29.44 5.19 -0.55
N GLU A 22 28.50 5.73 -1.33
CA GLU A 22 28.43 7.17 -1.61
C GLU A 22 28.05 7.99 -0.35
N ILE A 23 27.09 7.51 0.46
CA ILE A 23 26.68 8.18 1.71
C ILE A 23 27.85 8.34 2.70
N SER A 24 28.86 7.49 2.59
CA SER A 24 30.06 7.52 3.45
C SER A 24 31.13 8.51 2.98
N GLN A 25 30.97 9.12 1.80
CA GLN A 25 31.97 10.04 1.24
C GLN A 25 31.79 11.46 1.79
N SER A 26 32.91 12.09 2.14
CA SER A 26 32.95 13.45 2.68
C SER A 26 32.33 14.50 1.75
N GLU A 27 32.47 14.31 0.42
CA GLU A 27 31.95 15.22 -0.58
C GLU A 27 30.40 15.21 -0.61
N ILE A 28 29.80 14.04 -0.45
CA ILE A 28 28.35 13.87 -0.40
C ILE A 28 27.79 14.40 0.93
N ILE A 29 28.47 14.16 2.05
CA ILE A 29 28.05 14.65 3.38
C ILE A 29 27.98 16.19 3.38
N ASN A 30 28.89 16.87 2.70
CA ASN A 30 28.93 18.32 2.60
C ASN A 30 27.80 18.89 1.71
N ASN A 31 27.19 18.07 0.86
CA ASN A 31 26.07 18.47 0.00
C ASN A 31 24.73 17.96 0.56
N GLN A 32 24.13 18.76 1.43
CA GLN A 32 22.91 18.38 2.16
C GLN A 32 21.76 17.90 1.26
N LYS A 33 21.59 18.44 0.06
CA LYS A 33 20.54 18.03 -0.87
C LYS A 33 20.76 16.62 -1.41
N ILE A 34 21.99 16.33 -1.85
CA ILE A 34 22.35 15.02 -2.38
C ILE A 34 22.34 13.99 -1.25
N TYR A 35 22.89 14.33 -0.08
CA TYR A 35 22.91 13.46 1.09
C TYR A 35 21.50 13.06 1.51
N THR A 36 20.58 14.01 1.62
CA THR A 36 19.18 13.74 1.98
C THR A 36 18.48 12.85 0.96
N SER A 37 18.73 13.09 -0.36
CA SER A 37 18.16 12.26 -1.42
C SER A 37 18.66 10.82 -1.36
N TYR A 38 19.98 10.64 -1.21
CA TYR A 38 20.61 9.32 -1.15
C TYR A 38 20.23 8.54 0.09
N THR A 39 20.16 9.20 1.25
CA THR A 39 19.74 8.58 2.51
C THR A 39 18.28 8.13 2.45
N LYS A 40 17.41 8.93 1.82
CA LYS A 40 16.02 8.56 1.61
C LYS A 40 15.90 7.33 0.70
N GLU A 41 16.59 7.34 -0.45
CA GLU A 41 16.59 6.21 -1.40
C GLU A 41 17.15 4.94 -0.75
N TYR A 42 18.25 5.05 0.01
CA TYR A 42 18.84 3.95 0.78
C TYR A 42 17.84 3.36 1.79
N SER A 43 17.18 4.23 2.55
CA SER A 43 16.15 3.81 3.51
C SER A 43 14.95 3.14 2.85
N ASP A 44 14.55 3.59 1.66
CA ASP A 44 13.46 3.00 0.90
C ASP A 44 13.80 1.63 0.30
N LEU A 45 15.04 1.42 -0.11
CA LEU A 45 15.54 0.14 -0.65
C LEU A 45 15.84 -0.90 0.43
N LYS A 46 16.23 -0.46 1.62
CA LYS A 46 16.68 -1.34 2.71
C LYS A 46 15.75 -2.53 2.99
N PRO A 47 14.43 -2.35 3.18
CA PRO A 47 13.52 -3.46 3.44
C PRO A 47 13.46 -4.48 2.30
N LEU A 48 13.62 -4.02 1.04
CA LEU A 48 13.65 -4.88 -0.13
C LEU A 48 14.92 -5.75 -0.14
N ILE A 49 16.08 -5.15 0.16
CA ILE A 49 17.35 -5.84 0.17
C ILE A 49 17.43 -6.85 1.32
N GLU A 50 16.97 -6.50 2.52
CA GLU A 50 16.88 -7.42 3.65
C GLU A 50 16.06 -8.67 3.31
N LYS A 51 14.89 -8.48 2.69
CA LYS A 51 14.05 -9.60 2.24
C LYS A 51 14.65 -10.40 1.08
N HIS A 52 15.38 -9.75 0.20
CA HIS A 52 16.10 -10.43 -0.88
C HIS A 52 17.26 -11.29 -0.35
N GLN A 53 17.99 -10.81 0.66
CA GLN A 53 19.03 -11.59 1.31
C GLN A 53 18.46 -12.80 2.05
N GLU A 54 17.37 -12.62 2.80
CA GLU A 54 16.62 -13.72 3.43
C GLU A 54 16.20 -14.78 2.41
N TYR A 55 15.65 -14.35 1.27
CA TYR A 55 15.28 -15.23 0.18
C TYR A 55 16.47 -16.04 -0.39
N LYS A 56 17.64 -15.40 -0.58
CA LYS A 56 18.85 -16.07 -1.03
C LYS A 56 19.37 -17.12 -0.04
N VAL A 57 19.26 -16.84 1.27
CA VAL A 57 19.66 -17.79 2.32
C VAL A 57 18.77 -19.01 2.28
N ILE A 58 17.44 -18.83 2.24
CA ILE A 58 16.49 -19.95 2.20
C ILE A 58 16.65 -20.80 0.93
N LEU A 59 16.97 -20.20 -0.22
CA LEU A 59 17.26 -20.99 -1.43
C LEU A 59 18.49 -21.90 -1.26
N ARG A 60 19.55 -21.43 -0.57
CA ARG A 60 20.73 -22.27 -0.27
C ARG A 60 20.36 -23.38 0.70
N GLU A 61 19.59 -23.08 1.74
CA GLU A 61 19.11 -24.10 2.70
C GLU A 61 18.26 -25.18 1.99
N ILE A 62 17.45 -24.80 1.01
CA ILE A 62 16.70 -25.75 0.18
C ILE A 62 17.66 -26.67 -0.60
N ASP A 63 18.70 -26.11 -1.22
CA ASP A 63 19.64 -26.89 -1.99
C ASP A 63 20.47 -27.83 -1.09
N ASP A 64 20.90 -27.37 0.09
CA ASP A 64 21.58 -28.18 1.08
C ASP A 64 20.66 -29.30 1.62
N THR A 65 19.39 -29.00 1.87
CA THR A 65 18.39 -29.97 2.34
C THR A 65 18.11 -31.06 1.28
N LYS A 66 18.11 -30.71 -0.01
CA LYS A 66 17.96 -31.69 -1.10
C LYS A 66 19.12 -32.68 -1.13
N ILE A 67 20.35 -32.20 -0.92
CA ILE A 67 21.53 -33.08 -0.85
C ILE A 67 21.37 -34.05 0.31
N LEU A 68 20.89 -33.60 1.47
CA LEU A 68 20.64 -34.49 2.63
C LEU A 68 19.58 -35.57 2.34
N ILE A 69 18.57 -35.28 1.52
CA ILE A 69 17.54 -36.24 1.13
C ILE A 69 18.16 -37.39 0.29
N ASP A 70 19.12 -37.04 -0.56
CA ASP A 70 19.72 -38.00 -1.48
C ASP A 70 20.74 -38.91 -0.79
N ASP A 71 21.48 -38.40 0.22
CA ASP A 71 22.60 -39.09 0.86
C ASP A 71 22.28 -39.77 2.19
N SER A 72 21.06 -39.62 2.75
CA SER A 72 20.79 -40.03 4.15
C SER A 72 19.94 -41.29 4.30
N ASP A 73 20.10 -41.96 5.46
CA ASP A 73 19.23 -43.07 5.91
C ASP A 73 17.80 -42.61 6.25
N GLY A 74 16.87 -43.53 6.40
CA GLY A 74 15.42 -43.31 6.40
C GLY A 74 14.91 -42.22 7.31
N GLU A 75 15.34 -42.12 8.60
CA GLU A 75 14.85 -41.13 9.54
C GLU A 75 15.33 -39.70 9.19
N ILE A 76 16.59 -39.52 8.81
CA ILE A 76 17.14 -38.20 8.41
C ILE A 76 16.49 -37.74 7.12
N ARG A 77 16.23 -38.67 6.18
CA ARG A 77 15.51 -38.36 4.93
C ARG A 77 14.10 -37.83 5.19
N ASP A 78 13.38 -38.41 6.13
CA ASP A 78 11.99 -38.02 6.40
C ASP A 78 11.96 -36.65 7.12
N LEU A 79 12.87 -36.37 8.05
CA LEU A 79 13.05 -35.04 8.63
C LEU A 79 13.42 -33.98 7.58
N ALA A 80 14.35 -34.32 6.68
CA ALA A 80 14.75 -33.44 5.58
C ALA A 80 13.60 -33.13 4.62
N LYS A 81 12.70 -34.07 4.35
CA LYS A 81 11.47 -33.83 3.55
C LYS A 81 10.51 -32.87 4.25
N GLU A 82 10.29 -33.01 5.56
CA GLU A 82 9.46 -32.08 6.34
C GLU A 82 10.04 -30.68 6.31
N GLU A 83 11.36 -30.55 6.49
CA GLU A 83 12.05 -29.26 6.44
C GLU A 83 11.97 -28.63 5.05
N LEU A 84 12.17 -29.40 3.98
CA LEU A 84 12.02 -28.94 2.60
C LEU A 84 10.61 -28.38 2.34
N LEU A 85 9.58 -28.98 2.92
CA LEU A 85 8.21 -28.52 2.78
C LEU A 85 7.98 -27.18 3.49
N LYS A 86 8.56 -26.99 4.68
CA LYS A 86 8.52 -25.71 5.41
C LYS A 86 9.26 -24.60 4.66
N LEU A 87 10.49 -24.89 4.19
CA LEU A 87 11.30 -23.95 3.41
C LEU A 87 10.60 -23.52 2.11
N ASN A 88 9.98 -24.44 1.39
CA ASN A 88 9.21 -24.10 0.18
C ASN A 88 8.03 -23.17 0.49
N ASN A 89 7.32 -23.36 1.61
CA ASN A 89 6.25 -22.46 2.02
C ASN A 89 6.78 -21.06 2.37
N LEU A 90 7.95 -20.98 3.03
CA LEU A 90 8.62 -19.70 3.30
C LEU A 90 9.01 -18.98 2.02
N VAL A 91 9.56 -19.68 1.03
CA VAL A 91 9.89 -19.12 -0.29
C VAL A 91 8.66 -18.49 -0.95
N VAL A 92 7.51 -19.20 -0.95
CA VAL A 92 6.26 -18.66 -1.54
C VAL A 92 5.81 -17.37 -0.86
N ASN A 93 5.94 -17.30 0.46
CA ASN A 93 5.58 -16.09 1.21
C ASN A 93 6.57 -14.95 0.94
N LEU A 94 7.87 -15.22 0.95
CA LEU A 94 8.89 -14.22 0.63
C LEU A 94 8.75 -13.70 -0.82
N GLU A 95 8.43 -14.56 -1.79
CA GLU A 95 8.15 -14.12 -3.15
C GLU A 95 6.96 -13.15 -3.24
N LYS A 96 5.91 -13.37 -2.46
CA LYS A 96 4.77 -12.44 -2.39
C LYS A 96 5.17 -11.10 -1.80
N ASP A 97 5.98 -11.12 -0.74
CA ASP A 97 6.42 -9.89 -0.07
C ASP A 97 7.42 -9.11 -0.92
N LEU A 98 8.37 -9.78 -1.57
CA LEU A 98 9.28 -9.16 -2.53
C LEU A 98 8.53 -8.52 -3.71
N LYS A 99 7.49 -9.17 -4.24
CA LYS A 99 6.65 -8.58 -5.30
C LYS A 99 5.96 -7.29 -4.84
N LYS A 100 5.47 -7.25 -3.58
CA LYS A 100 4.85 -6.04 -3.02
C LYS A 100 5.87 -4.91 -2.85
N LEU A 101 7.08 -5.23 -2.37
CA LEU A 101 8.15 -4.26 -2.16
C LEU A 101 8.73 -3.70 -3.48
N LEU A 102 8.66 -4.47 -4.56
CA LEU A 102 9.08 -4.03 -5.90
C LEU A 102 8.08 -3.10 -6.60
N ILE A 103 6.88 -2.92 -6.05
CA ILE A 103 5.95 -1.91 -6.58
C ILE A 103 6.54 -0.53 -6.25
N PRO A 104 6.81 0.30 -7.28
CA PRO A 104 7.39 1.61 -7.03
C PRO A 104 6.43 2.43 -6.15
N LYS A 105 6.97 3.01 -5.09
CA LYS A 105 6.25 4.00 -4.29
C LYS A 105 6.09 5.26 -5.14
N ASN A 106 4.86 5.73 -5.30
CA ASN A 106 4.64 7.03 -5.92
C ASN A 106 5.10 8.11 -4.94
N SER A 107 5.85 9.11 -5.43
CA SER A 107 6.26 10.26 -4.62
C SER A 107 5.07 11.01 -4.01
N ASP A 108 3.90 10.85 -4.61
CA ASP A 108 2.66 11.49 -4.19
C ASP A 108 1.92 10.72 -3.09
N ASP A 109 2.28 9.44 -2.86
CA ASP A 109 1.60 8.57 -1.88
C ASP A 109 1.54 9.18 -0.46
N GLU A 110 2.56 9.95 -0.08
CA GLU A 110 2.67 10.61 1.24
C GLU A 110 2.05 12.02 1.29
N LYS A 111 1.49 12.50 0.16
CA LYS A 111 0.88 13.83 0.13
C LYS A 111 -0.47 13.86 0.84
N ASP A 112 -0.76 15.02 1.43
CA ASP A 112 -2.11 15.39 1.89
C ASP A 112 -3.01 15.58 0.69
N ILE A 113 -4.33 15.44 0.88
CA ILE A 113 -5.32 15.68 -0.16
C ILE A 113 -6.34 16.74 0.25
N PHE A 114 -6.98 17.31 -0.77
CA PHE A 114 -8.25 18.02 -0.62
C PHE A 114 -9.37 17.13 -1.11
N LEU A 115 -10.31 16.84 -0.21
CA LEU A 115 -11.55 16.14 -0.50
C LEU A 115 -12.62 17.18 -0.79
N GLU A 116 -13.09 17.18 -2.02
CA GLU A 116 -14.20 18.04 -2.47
C GLU A 116 -15.37 17.16 -2.86
N ILE A 117 -16.52 17.38 -2.23
CA ILE A 117 -17.76 16.65 -2.52
C ILE A 117 -18.81 17.68 -2.90
N ARG A 118 -19.36 17.55 -4.13
CA ARG A 118 -20.41 18.42 -4.65
C ARG A 118 -21.69 17.64 -4.90
N ALA A 119 -22.83 18.23 -4.55
CA ALA A 119 -24.11 17.68 -4.91
C ALA A 119 -24.29 17.71 -6.44
N GLY A 120 -24.66 16.57 -7.02
CA GLY A 120 -25.01 16.44 -8.42
C GLY A 120 -26.48 16.83 -8.69
N THR A 121 -26.99 16.37 -9.83
CA THR A 121 -28.41 16.50 -10.18
C THR A 121 -29.25 15.56 -9.33
N GLY A 122 -30.04 16.07 -8.40
CA GLY A 122 -30.85 15.24 -7.48
C GLY A 122 -31.57 16.03 -6.40
N GLY A 123 -31.49 17.37 -6.46
CA GLY A 123 -32.18 18.23 -5.50
C GLY A 123 -31.71 18.02 -4.05
N ASP A 124 -32.67 18.02 -3.14
CA ASP A 124 -32.40 17.93 -1.69
C ASP A 124 -31.74 16.59 -1.28
N GLU A 125 -32.11 15.47 -1.95
CA GLU A 125 -31.53 14.15 -1.69
C GLU A 125 -30.03 14.10 -2.00
N ALA A 126 -29.61 14.78 -3.07
CA ALA A 126 -28.19 14.86 -3.39
C ALA A 126 -27.41 15.63 -2.29
N GLY A 127 -28.02 16.68 -1.72
CA GLY A 127 -27.43 17.42 -0.62
C GLY A 127 -27.26 16.56 0.67
N LEU A 128 -28.26 15.76 0.99
CA LEU A 128 -28.17 14.80 2.12
C LEU A 128 -27.10 13.76 1.87
N PHE A 129 -27.00 13.24 0.64
CA PHE A 129 -25.97 12.27 0.28
C PHE A 129 -24.55 12.81 0.36
N VAL A 130 -24.32 14.10 0.05
CA VAL A 130 -23.01 14.75 0.31
C VAL A 130 -22.63 14.66 1.78
N GLY A 131 -23.59 14.91 2.69
CA GLY A 131 -23.37 14.76 4.13
C GLY A 131 -23.01 13.33 4.55
N ASP A 132 -23.67 12.34 3.96
CA ASP A 132 -23.41 10.93 4.26
C ASP A 132 -22.05 10.48 3.72
N LEU A 133 -21.67 10.89 2.51
CA LEU A 133 -20.34 10.65 1.95
C LEU A 133 -19.25 11.30 2.80
N PHE A 134 -19.43 12.55 3.18
CA PHE A 134 -18.46 13.23 4.03
C PHE A 134 -18.31 12.54 5.39
N ARG A 135 -19.41 12.07 5.98
CA ARG A 135 -19.39 11.27 7.22
C ARG A 135 -18.64 9.96 7.03
N MET A 136 -18.84 9.27 5.90
CA MET A 136 -18.13 8.04 5.55
C MET A 136 -16.61 8.27 5.48
N PHE A 137 -16.15 9.30 4.75
CA PHE A 137 -14.73 9.62 4.64
C PHE A 137 -14.14 10.10 5.97
N SER A 138 -14.90 10.86 6.78
CA SER A 138 -14.48 11.26 8.12
C SER A 138 -14.27 10.05 9.03
N ARG A 139 -15.19 9.09 9.01
CA ARG A 139 -15.05 7.84 9.79
C ARG A 139 -13.88 6.96 9.30
N LEU A 140 -13.64 6.92 7.99
CA LEU A 140 -12.46 6.26 7.43
C LEU A 140 -11.19 6.94 7.95
N SER A 141 -11.14 8.25 7.93
CA SER A 141 -9.99 9.05 8.40
C SER A 141 -9.71 8.82 9.89
N GLU A 142 -10.74 8.81 10.74
CA GLU A 142 -10.63 8.49 12.17
C GLU A 142 -9.99 7.11 12.38
N ARG A 143 -10.48 6.08 11.69
CA ARG A 143 -9.94 4.71 11.79
C ARG A 143 -8.49 4.61 11.30
N SER A 144 -8.15 5.38 10.27
CA SER A 144 -6.81 5.43 9.69
C SER A 144 -5.86 6.38 10.43
N LYS A 145 -6.33 7.06 11.48
CA LYS A 145 -5.59 8.07 12.26
C LYS A 145 -5.13 9.26 11.40
N TRP A 146 -5.96 9.62 10.40
CA TRP A 146 -5.77 10.82 9.62
C TRP A 146 -6.50 12.00 10.24
N LYS A 147 -5.96 13.21 10.05
CA LYS A 147 -6.59 14.44 10.49
C LYS A 147 -7.48 14.98 9.37
N VAL A 148 -8.73 15.31 9.68
CA VAL A 148 -9.66 15.96 8.76
C VAL A 148 -9.85 17.39 9.22
N GLU A 149 -9.68 18.35 8.32
CA GLU A 149 -9.86 19.78 8.55
C GLU A 149 -10.84 20.33 7.51
N MET A 150 -12.01 20.76 7.94
CA MET A 150 -13.00 21.36 7.07
C MET A 150 -12.53 22.76 6.67
N ILE A 151 -12.43 23.01 5.36
CA ILE A 151 -11.99 24.30 4.81
C ILE A 151 -13.19 25.17 4.49
N SER A 152 -14.17 24.60 3.80
CA SER A 152 -15.41 25.29 3.46
C SER A 152 -16.57 24.31 3.35
N SER A 153 -17.78 24.80 3.63
CA SER A 153 -19.03 24.08 3.39
C SER A 153 -20.12 25.03 2.94
N ARG A 154 -20.96 24.55 2.04
CA ARG A 154 -22.20 25.23 1.61
C ARG A 154 -23.37 24.34 1.98
N GLU A 155 -24.21 24.79 2.88
CA GLU A 155 -25.41 24.07 3.29
C GLU A 155 -26.49 24.12 2.20
N ALA A 156 -27.28 23.03 2.12
CA ALA A 156 -28.46 22.98 1.30
C ALA A 156 -29.70 23.43 2.12
N GLU A 157 -30.75 23.93 1.43
CA GLU A 157 -31.91 24.58 2.06
C GLU A 157 -32.72 23.63 2.95
N LYS A 158 -32.76 22.33 2.63
CA LYS A 158 -33.51 21.32 3.38
C LYS A 158 -32.62 20.35 4.19
N GLY A 159 -31.42 20.79 4.52
CA GLY A 159 -30.41 20.00 5.21
C GLY A 159 -29.43 19.32 4.27
N GLY A 160 -28.27 18.88 4.81
CA GLY A 160 -27.16 18.41 4.02
C GLY A 160 -26.32 19.57 3.44
N TYR A 161 -25.57 19.29 2.38
CA TYR A 161 -24.60 20.24 1.83
C TYR A 161 -24.68 20.26 0.30
N LYS A 162 -24.59 21.47 -0.27
CA LYS A 162 -24.38 21.66 -1.73
C LYS A 162 -22.93 21.36 -2.09
N GLU A 163 -22.01 21.66 -1.19
CA GLU A 163 -20.56 21.45 -1.38
C GLU A 163 -19.86 21.35 -0.02
N ILE A 164 -18.89 20.46 0.09
CA ILE A 164 -17.95 20.39 1.21
C ILE A 164 -16.54 20.29 0.64
N VAL A 165 -15.60 21.09 1.21
CA VAL A 165 -14.18 20.99 0.93
C VAL A 165 -13.47 20.76 2.26
N ALA A 166 -12.72 19.67 2.35
CA ALA A 166 -11.93 19.31 3.52
C ALA A 166 -10.52 18.92 3.14
N LYS A 167 -9.54 19.28 3.97
CA LYS A 167 -8.17 18.77 3.89
C LYS A 167 -8.07 17.51 4.73
N ILE A 168 -7.50 16.43 4.14
CA ILE A 168 -7.18 15.20 4.86
C ILE A 168 -5.66 15.04 4.88
N SER A 169 -5.08 14.96 6.09
CA SER A 169 -3.65 14.90 6.31
C SER A 169 -3.28 13.65 7.11
N GLY A 170 -2.20 12.98 6.73
CA GLY A 170 -1.73 11.79 7.43
C GLY A 170 -0.89 10.87 6.57
N LYS A 171 -0.54 9.72 7.11
CA LYS A 171 0.31 8.75 6.42
C LYS A 171 -0.43 8.09 5.25
N GLN A 172 0.13 8.23 4.05
CA GLN A 172 -0.35 7.57 2.81
C GLN A 172 -1.79 7.93 2.42
N VAL A 173 -2.26 9.13 2.74
CA VAL A 173 -3.64 9.55 2.45
C VAL A 173 -3.91 9.52 0.96
N PHE A 174 -3.03 10.12 0.15
CA PHE A 174 -3.17 10.13 -1.31
C PHE A 174 -3.22 8.73 -1.88
N ARG A 175 -2.36 7.82 -1.41
CA ARG A 175 -2.32 6.43 -1.87
C ARG A 175 -3.66 5.71 -1.74
N TYR A 176 -4.39 5.95 -0.65
CA TYR A 176 -5.67 5.29 -0.39
C TYR A 176 -6.83 5.95 -1.11
N LEU A 177 -6.79 7.27 -1.29
CA LEU A 177 -7.93 8.04 -1.78
C LEU A 177 -7.81 8.51 -3.24
N GLN A 178 -6.67 8.29 -3.90
CA GLN A 178 -6.43 8.74 -5.29
C GLN A 178 -7.44 8.19 -6.32
N PHE A 179 -8.06 7.05 -6.03
CA PHE A 179 -9.01 6.41 -6.94
C PHE A 179 -10.49 6.70 -6.60
N GLU A 180 -10.74 7.47 -5.53
CA GLU A 180 -12.11 7.82 -5.10
C GLU A 180 -12.69 9.00 -5.90
N SER A 181 -11.91 9.61 -6.79
CA SER A 181 -12.40 10.68 -7.65
C SER A 181 -13.38 10.11 -8.70
N GLY A 182 -14.60 10.62 -8.71
CA GLY A 182 -15.61 10.18 -9.65
C GLY A 182 -17.03 10.55 -9.23
N VAL A 183 -18.01 9.94 -9.89
CA VAL A 183 -19.43 10.14 -9.60
C VAL A 183 -19.94 9.02 -8.70
N HIS A 184 -20.39 9.41 -7.52
CA HIS A 184 -21.02 8.51 -6.56
C HIS A 184 -22.54 8.59 -6.69
N ARG A 185 -23.22 7.44 -6.73
CA ARG A 185 -24.68 7.36 -6.82
C ARG A 185 -25.24 6.64 -5.59
N ALA A 186 -26.16 7.31 -4.88
CA ALA A 186 -26.99 6.64 -3.89
C ALA A 186 -28.16 5.92 -4.57
N VAL A 187 -28.44 4.69 -4.16
CA VAL A 187 -29.73 4.05 -4.45
C VAL A 187 -30.64 4.37 -3.27
N SER A 188 -31.71 5.17 -3.53
CA SER A 188 -32.63 5.59 -2.48
C SER A 188 -33.39 4.39 -1.90
N TYR A 189 -33.40 4.27 -0.59
CA TYR A 189 -34.18 3.25 0.13
C TYR A 189 -35.68 3.36 -0.09
N THR A 190 -36.18 4.55 -0.42
CA THR A 190 -37.59 4.76 -0.77
C THR A 190 -37.98 3.98 -2.01
N HIS A 191 -37.08 3.80 -2.96
CA HIS A 191 -37.31 3.04 -4.19
C HIS A 191 -37.28 1.52 -3.95
N LEU A 192 -36.43 1.04 -3.07
CA LEU A 192 -36.37 -0.37 -2.67
C LEU A 192 -37.62 -0.78 -1.88
N ARG A 193 -38.11 0.06 -0.97
CA ARG A 193 -39.31 -0.20 -0.19
C ARG A 193 -40.58 -0.25 -1.04
N ALA A 194 -40.65 0.51 -2.14
CA ALA A 194 -41.78 0.46 -3.06
C ALA A 194 -41.84 -0.86 -3.85
N HIS A 195 -40.74 -1.56 -4.04
CA HIS A 195 -40.71 -2.87 -4.69
C HIS A 195 -41.00 -4.03 -3.72
N GLU A 196 -40.61 -3.93 -2.47
CA GLU A 196 -40.89 -4.96 -1.45
C GLU A 196 -42.36 -5.00 -1.03
N THR A 197 -43.06 -3.87 -1.02
CA THR A 197 -44.49 -3.82 -0.66
C THR A 197 -45.41 -4.32 -1.77
N ARG A 198 -44.90 -4.69 -2.94
CA ARG A 198 -45.71 -5.17 -4.05
C ARG A 198 -45.95 -6.69 -4.05
N TYR A 199 -45.32 -7.43 -3.12
CA TYR A 199 -45.38 -8.90 -3.03
C TYR A 199 -45.99 -9.42 -1.71
N HIS A 200 -46.76 -8.58 -1.00
CA HIS A 200 -47.58 -9.01 0.15
C HIS A 200 -49.04 -8.71 -0.06
#